data_cb7cdf3f5a854d5d204de6730124c4d7
#
_entry.id   cb7cdf3f5a854d5d204de6730124c4d7
#
_cell.length_a   1.000
_cell.length_b   1.000
_cell.length_c   1.000
_cell.angle_alpha   90.00
_cell.angle_beta   90.00
_cell.angle_gamma   90.00
#
_symmetry.space_group_name_H-M   'P 1'
#
loop_
_entity.id
_entity.type
_entity.pdbx_description
1 polymer ?
#
loop_
_entity_poly.entity_id
_entity_poly.type
_entity_poly.pdbx_seq_one_letter_code
_entity_poly.pdbx_strand_id
1 'polypeptide(L)'
;GYYGVQFHPEVTHTVQGRALLNRFVLDIAGAKPDWIMTDHVEVAVRRIREQVGDEEVILGLSGGVDSSVAAALIHRAIGDQLTCVFVDHGLLRQDEGKMVMEMFAGRLHAKVIHVDASAQFLGHLAGVTDPEAKRKIIGREFVEVFKAEAARLKAGDGGSHGKYKGAQWLAQGTIYPDVVESGGAKTKKATTIKSHHNVGGLPEQLGLKLLEPLRDLFKDEVRELGVALGLPPEMVYRHPFPGPGLGVRILGEVKKEYADLLRRADAIFIEELRNWRDVESGKNWYDLTSQAFAVFLPVKSVGVMGDGRTYDYVVALRAVQTSDFMTADWAELPYGLLKKVSSRIINEVRGINRVTYDVSSKPPATIEWE
;
A
#
# COMPACT_ATOMS: atom_id res chain seq x y z
N GLY A 1 -13.95 34.76 -17.29
CA GLY A 1 -13.16 34.43 -18.49
C GLY A 1 -12.81 32.94 -18.51
N TYR A 2 -12.54 32.44 -19.70
CA TYR A 2 -12.02 31.08 -19.88
C TYR A 2 -10.52 31.18 -20.14
N TYR A 3 -9.74 30.34 -19.47
CA TYR A 3 -8.29 30.27 -19.62
C TYR A 3 -7.90 28.86 -20.03
N GLY A 4 -7.01 28.70 -20.98
CA GLY A 4 -6.55 27.41 -21.48
C GLY A 4 -5.04 27.41 -21.68
N VAL A 5 -4.42 26.28 -21.43
CA VAL A 5 -3.00 26.05 -21.69
C VAL A 5 -2.85 24.78 -22.54
N GLN A 6 -1.81 24.74 -23.39
CA GLN A 6 -1.51 23.59 -24.25
C GLN A 6 -0.32 22.76 -23.71
N PHE A 7 -0.11 22.80 -22.42
CA PHE A 7 0.91 22.04 -21.71
C PHE A 7 0.34 21.63 -20.34
N HIS A 8 1.06 20.78 -19.65
CA HIS A 8 0.68 20.26 -18.33
C HIS A 8 1.33 21.10 -17.22
N PRO A 9 0.62 22.07 -16.63
CA PRO A 9 1.18 22.87 -15.52
C PRO A 9 1.33 22.08 -14.22
N GLU A 10 0.61 20.97 -14.08
CA GLU A 10 0.61 20.11 -12.90
C GLU A 10 1.83 19.19 -12.82
N VAL A 11 2.53 18.95 -13.94
CA VAL A 11 3.68 18.04 -13.94
C VAL A 11 4.96 18.76 -13.47
N THR A 12 5.84 17.99 -12.85
CA THR A 12 7.10 18.50 -12.26
C THR A 12 8.07 19.10 -13.27
N HIS A 13 8.03 18.65 -14.52
CA HIS A 13 8.84 19.20 -15.62
C HIS A 13 8.47 20.63 -16.01
N THR A 14 7.26 21.07 -15.65
CA THR A 14 6.84 22.46 -15.81
C THR A 14 7.28 23.27 -14.59
N VAL A 15 8.49 23.80 -14.63
CA VAL A 15 9.17 24.49 -13.51
C VAL A 15 8.29 25.56 -12.85
N GLN A 16 7.50 26.31 -13.60
CA GLN A 16 6.61 27.36 -13.09
C GLN A 16 5.14 26.92 -12.99
N GLY A 17 4.84 25.64 -13.18
CA GLY A 17 3.46 25.12 -13.21
C GLY A 17 2.70 25.45 -11.93
N ARG A 18 3.31 25.23 -10.77
CA ARG A 18 2.72 25.57 -9.46
C ARG A 18 2.40 27.07 -9.32
N ALA A 19 3.30 27.94 -9.77
CA ALA A 19 3.08 29.39 -9.71
C ALA A 19 1.90 29.80 -10.60
N LEU A 20 1.78 29.21 -11.79
CA LEU A 20 0.68 29.44 -12.71
C LEU A 20 -0.66 28.98 -12.14
N LEU A 21 -0.71 27.78 -11.56
CA LEU A 21 -1.91 27.25 -10.93
C LEU A 21 -2.32 28.10 -9.71
N ASN A 22 -1.38 28.49 -8.85
CA ASN A 22 -1.65 29.36 -7.71
C ASN A 22 -2.23 30.71 -8.16
N ARG A 23 -1.65 31.34 -9.18
CA ARG A 23 -2.16 32.58 -9.72
C ARG A 23 -3.58 32.43 -10.27
N PHE A 24 -3.85 31.35 -10.99
CA PHE A 24 -5.20 31.09 -11.48
C PHE A 24 -6.21 30.91 -10.34
N VAL A 25 -5.88 30.08 -9.35
CA VAL A 25 -6.80 29.73 -8.25
C VAL A 25 -7.01 30.93 -7.31
N LEU A 26 -5.91 31.57 -6.87
CA LEU A 26 -5.97 32.61 -5.84
C LEU A 26 -6.27 33.99 -6.41
N ASP A 27 -5.57 34.40 -7.49
CA ASP A 27 -5.65 35.77 -7.99
C ASP A 27 -6.80 35.94 -9.00
N ILE A 28 -7.02 34.97 -9.91
CA ILE A 28 -8.01 35.05 -10.97
C ILE A 28 -9.37 34.53 -10.52
N ALA A 29 -9.41 33.33 -9.94
CA ALA A 29 -10.65 32.73 -9.44
C ALA A 29 -11.06 33.27 -8.06
N GLY A 30 -10.14 33.90 -7.32
CA GLY A 30 -10.40 34.49 -6.00
C GLY A 30 -10.71 33.46 -4.90
N ALA A 31 -10.27 32.20 -5.08
CA ALA A 31 -10.44 31.16 -4.06
C ALA A 31 -9.59 31.47 -2.83
N LYS A 32 -10.12 31.16 -1.66
CA LYS A 32 -9.41 31.36 -0.38
C LYS A 32 -8.81 30.03 0.08
N PRO A 33 -7.58 30.03 0.62
CA PRO A 33 -6.96 28.85 1.21
C PRO A 33 -7.48 28.66 2.66
N ASP A 34 -8.74 28.25 2.81
CA ASP A 34 -9.44 28.10 4.08
C ASP A 34 -9.62 26.62 4.52
N TRP A 35 -8.97 25.69 3.79
CA TRP A 35 -8.97 24.29 4.14
C TRP A 35 -7.96 24.00 5.26
N ILE A 36 -8.46 23.56 6.43
CA ILE A 36 -7.66 23.23 7.61
C ILE A 36 -7.91 21.78 8.03
N MET A 37 -6.88 20.94 8.05
CA MET A 37 -6.99 19.49 8.30
C MET A 37 -7.57 19.16 9.68
N THR A 38 -7.24 19.93 10.72
CA THR A 38 -7.76 19.70 12.09
C THR A 38 -9.28 19.83 12.14
N ASP A 39 -9.83 20.82 11.47
CA ASP A 39 -11.28 21.01 11.38
C ASP A 39 -11.94 19.89 10.58
N HIS A 40 -11.22 19.37 9.57
CA HIS A 40 -11.69 18.25 8.76
C HIS A 40 -11.86 16.97 9.58
N VAL A 41 -10.95 16.67 10.53
CA VAL A 41 -11.07 15.50 11.43
C VAL A 41 -12.40 15.54 12.19
N GLU A 42 -12.70 16.66 12.84
CA GLU A 42 -13.92 16.78 13.68
C GLU A 42 -15.20 16.76 12.80
N VAL A 43 -15.16 17.36 11.62
CA VAL A 43 -16.26 17.33 10.65
C VAL A 43 -16.49 15.89 10.15
N ALA A 44 -15.42 15.18 9.79
CA ALA A 44 -15.50 13.81 9.32
C ALA A 44 -16.01 12.85 10.41
N VAL A 45 -15.52 12.99 11.64
CA VAL A 45 -15.99 12.21 12.81
C VAL A 45 -17.48 12.41 13.04
N ARG A 46 -17.96 13.65 12.99
CA ARG A 46 -19.40 13.96 13.15
C ARG A 46 -20.22 13.33 12.04
N ARG A 47 -19.79 13.50 10.78
CA ARG A 47 -20.47 12.92 9.61
C ARG A 47 -20.57 11.40 9.70
N ILE A 48 -19.50 10.72 10.11
CA ILE A 48 -19.51 9.26 10.30
C ILE A 48 -20.51 8.87 11.38
N ARG A 49 -20.52 9.55 12.54
CA ARG A 49 -21.48 9.28 13.61
C ARG A 49 -22.93 9.46 13.18
N GLU A 50 -23.23 10.53 12.46
CA GLU A 50 -24.56 10.81 11.96
C GLU A 50 -25.01 9.78 10.91
N GLN A 51 -24.09 9.34 10.05
CA GLN A 51 -24.37 8.39 8.98
C GLN A 51 -24.55 6.96 9.51
N VAL A 52 -23.70 6.53 10.43
CA VAL A 52 -23.68 5.16 10.96
C VAL A 52 -24.68 4.96 12.09
N GLY A 53 -24.87 5.94 12.94
CA GLY A 53 -25.72 5.84 14.14
C GLY A 53 -25.24 4.69 15.06
N ASP A 54 -26.16 3.81 15.45
CA ASP A 54 -25.90 2.65 16.31
C ASP A 54 -25.58 1.37 15.52
N GLU A 55 -25.41 1.45 14.20
CA GLU A 55 -25.15 0.31 13.34
C GLU A 55 -23.64 -0.05 13.37
N GLU A 56 -23.29 -1.25 12.93
CA GLU A 56 -21.95 -1.77 12.96
C GLU A 56 -21.30 -1.73 11.59
N VAL A 57 -19.98 -1.47 11.60
CA VAL A 57 -19.14 -1.26 10.42
C VAL A 57 -18.07 -2.33 10.36
N ILE A 58 -17.86 -2.91 9.17
CA ILE A 58 -16.69 -3.74 8.86
C ILE A 58 -15.77 -3.01 7.89
N LEU A 59 -14.47 -3.18 8.06
CA LEU A 59 -13.43 -2.61 7.22
C LEU A 59 -12.39 -3.65 6.88
N GLY A 60 -12.06 -3.80 5.59
CA GLY A 60 -10.88 -4.56 5.16
C GLY A 60 -9.61 -3.76 5.42
N LEU A 61 -8.80 -4.22 6.37
CA LEU A 61 -7.54 -3.60 6.74
C LEU A 61 -6.40 -4.26 5.94
N SER A 62 -5.96 -3.61 4.87
CA SER A 62 -4.89 -4.13 4.00
C SER A 62 -3.48 -3.85 4.53
N GLY A 63 -3.36 -3.11 5.65
CA GLY A 63 -2.09 -2.54 6.08
C GLY A 63 -1.61 -1.37 5.22
N GLY A 64 -2.28 -1.00 4.13
CA GLY A 64 -2.03 0.21 3.35
C GLY A 64 -2.37 1.50 4.10
N VAL A 65 -1.79 2.63 3.66
CA VAL A 65 -2.00 3.93 4.31
C VAL A 65 -3.49 4.28 4.36
N ASP A 66 -4.21 4.15 3.24
CA ASP A 66 -5.60 4.58 3.12
C ASP A 66 -6.54 3.77 4.02
N SER A 67 -6.42 2.44 4.01
CA SER A 67 -7.20 1.58 4.91
C SER A 67 -6.87 1.83 6.38
N SER A 68 -5.60 2.12 6.68
CA SER A 68 -5.15 2.43 8.05
C SER A 68 -5.72 3.77 8.55
N VAL A 69 -5.70 4.80 7.71
CA VAL A 69 -6.27 6.11 8.06
C VAL A 69 -7.80 6.03 8.17
N ALA A 70 -8.47 5.32 7.25
CA ALA A 70 -9.90 5.05 7.34
C ALA A 70 -10.26 4.33 8.64
N ALA A 71 -9.51 3.28 9.02
CA ALA A 71 -9.71 2.56 10.27
C ALA A 71 -9.58 3.46 11.51
N ALA A 72 -8.51 4.26 11.56
CA ALA A 72 -8.27 5.18 12.68
C ALA A 72 -9.37 6.26 12.79
N LEU A 73 -9.80 6.82 11.67
CA LEU A 73 -10.84 7.84 11.62
C LEU A 73 -12.21 7.28 12.05
N ILE A 74 -12.59 6.13 11.50
CA ILE A 74 -13.86 5.48 11.85
C ILE A 74 -13.84 5.04 13.31
N HIS A 75 -12.74 4.44 13.78
CA HIS A 75 -12.61 4.05 15.18
C HIS A 75 -12.73 5.25 16.13
N ARG A 76 -12.11 6.39 15.81
CA ARG A 76 -12.29 7.64 16.57
C ARG A 76 -13.75 8.12 16.60
N ALA A 77 -14.49 7.88 15.52
CA ALA A 77 -15.89 8.27 15.41
C ALA A 77 -16.83 7.36 16.21
N ILE A 78 -16.72 6.04 16.05
CA ILE A 78 -17.72 5.07 16.51
C ILE A 78 -17.16 3.96 17.41
N GLY A 79 -15.85 3.96 17.71
CA GLY A 79 -15.24 3.02 18.65
C GLY A 79 -15.51 1.56 18.32
N ASP A 80 -16.06 0.83 19.26
CA ASP A 80 -16.27 -0.63 19.20
C ASP A 80 -17.29 -1.09 18.15
N GLN A 81 -18.04 -0.18 17.51
CA GLN A 81 -18.92 -0.48 16.37
C GLN A 81 -18.11 -0.83 15.11
N LEU A 82 -16.80 -0.51 15.07
CA LEU A 82 -15.91 -0.89 13.98
C LEU A 82 -15.28 -2.25 14.23
N THR A 83 -15.39 -3.16 13.27
CA THR A 83 -14.61 -4.39 13.21
C THR A 83 -13.70 -4.36 11.96
N CYS A 84 -12.40 -4.40 12.16
CA CYS A 84 -11.43 -4.51 11.08
C CYS A 84 -11.15 -5.99 10.77
N VAL A 85 -11.07 -6.34 9.51
CA VAL A 85 -10.65 -7.68 9.03
C VAL A 85 -9.31 -7.53 8.34
N PHE A 86 -8.27 -8.10 8.92
CA PHE A 86 -6.92 -8.13 8.37
C PHE A 86 -6.64 -9.51 7.79
N VAL A 87 -6.42 -9.59 6.48
CA VAL A 87 -6.13 -10.85 5.76
C VAL A 87 -4.63 -10.97 5.52
N ASP A 88 -4.01 -11.96 6.13
CA ASP A 88 -2.63 -12.35 5.83
C ASP A 88 -2.63 -13.39 4.70
N HIS A 89 -2.20 -12.95 3.53
CA HIS A 89 -2.10 -13.80 2.33
C HIS A 89 -0.73 -14.48 2.17
N GLY A 90 0.15 -14.40 3.19
CA GLY A 90 1.48 -15.02 3.15
C GLY A 90 2.53 -14.27 2.32
N LEU A 91 2.14 -13.17 1.66
CA LEU A 91 3.00 -12.37 0.76
C LEU A 91 3.26 -10.95 1.31
N LEU A 92 3.07 -10.77 2.61
CA LEU A 92 3.37 -9.53 3.33
C LEU A 92 4.89 -9.36 3.51
N ARG A 93 5.32 -8.11 3.76
CA ARG A 93 6.69 -7.81 4.20
C ARG A 93 6.99 -8.40 5.57
N GLN A 94 8.27 -8.40 5.95
CA GLN A 94 8.73 -8.83 7.25
C GLN A 94 8.00 -8.07 8.36
N ASP A 95 7.42 -8.80 9.31
CA ASP A 95 6.69 -8.30 10.48
C ASP A 95 5.50 -7.35 10.20
N GLU A 96 5.07 -7.21 8.92
CA GLU A 96 3.99 -6.29 8.56
C GLU A 96 2.68 -6.63 9.26
N GLY A 97 2.29 -7.91 9.28
CA GLY A 97 1.09 -8.36 10.00
C GLY A 97 1.15 -8.07 11.49
N LYS A 98 2.32 -8.32 12.10
CA LYS A 98 2.56 -8.02 13.52
C LYS A 98 2.43 -6.52 13.79
N MET A 99 3.05 -5.67 12.97
CA MET A 99 2.96 -4.20 13.12
C MET A 99 1.52 -3.69 13.00
N VAL A 100 0.73 -4.23 12.07
CA VAL A 100 -0.68 -3.88 11.91
C VAL A 100 -1.47 -4.27 13.16
N MET A 101 -1.29 -5.49 13.67
CA MET A 101 -1.98 -5.96 14.88
C MET A 101 -1.58 -5.14 16.11
N GLU A 102 -0.30 -4.86 16.31
CA GLU A 102 0.19 -4.03 17.42
C GLU A 102 -0.37 -2.61 17.37
N MET A 103 -0.50 -2.04 16.19
CA MET A 103 -1.04 -0.69 16.03
C MET A 103 -2.54 -0.64 16.30
N PHE A 104 -3.32 -1.48 15.62
CA PHE A 104 -4.78 -1.38 15.68
C PHE A 104 -5.38 -2.08 16.89
N ALA A 105 -5.01 -3.32 17.16
CA ALA A 105 -5.50 -4.04 18.34
C ALA A 105 -4.78 -3.61 19.63
N GLY A 106 -3.46 -3.38 19.56
CA GLY A 106 -2.67 -3.03 20.73
C GLY A 106 -2.81 -1.58 21.19
N ARG A 107 -2.52 -0.61 20.30
CA ARG A 107 -2.48 0.83 20.68
C ARG A 107 -3.83 1.53 20.54
N LEU A 108 -4.54 1.30 19.43
CA LEU A 108 -5.85 1.92 19.20
C LEU A 108 -6.99 1.16 19.88
N HIS A 109 -6.73 -0.06 20.38
CA HIS A 109 -7.75 -0.94 20.96
C HIS A 109 -8.94 -1.18 20.02
N ALA A 110 -8.71 -1.12 18.71
CA ALA A 110 -9.70 -1.44 17.70
C ALA A 110 -9.93 -2.95 17.63
N LYS A 111 -11.15 -3.36 17.35
CA LYS A 111 -11.47 -4.77 17.14
C LYS A 111 -10.92 -5.24 15.80
N VAL A 112 -9.90 -6.09 15.80
CA VAL A 112 -9.27 -6.62 14.60
C VAL A 112 -9.38 -8.15 14.58
N ILE A 113 -9.93 -8.67 13.49
CA ILE A 113 -9.95 -10.10 13.18
C ILE A 113 -8.80 -10.37 12.20
N HIS A 114 -7.83 -11.18 12.65
CA HIS A 114 -6.72 -11.62 11.81
C HIS A 114 -7.08 -12.95 11.17
N VAL A 115 -7.10 -12.98 9.83
CA VAL A 115 -7.37 -14.18 9.03
C VAL A 115 -6.08 -14.61 8.35
N ASP A 116 -5.50 -15.72 8.79
CA ASP A 116 -4.37 -16.35 8.08
C ASP A 116 -4.93 -17.18 6.91
N ALA A 117 -4.79 -16.65 5.73
CA ALA A 117 -5.16 -17.29 4.46
C ALA A 117 -3.93 -17.69 3.63
N SER A 118 -2.74 -17.67 4.20
CA SER A 118 -1.47 -17.87 3.49
C SER A 118 -1.42 -19.19 2.70
N ALA A 119 -1.91 -20.28 3.28
CA ALA A 119 -1.94 -21.58 2.60
C ALA A 119 -2.89 -21.58 1.37
N GLN A 120 -4.04 -20.90 1.48
CA GLN A 120 -5.00 -20.78 0.40
C GLN A 120 -4.42 -20.00 -0.78
N PHE A 121 -3.85 -18.82 -0.52
CA PHE A 121 -3.26 -17.98 -1.56
C PHE A 121 -2.09 -18.68 -2.26
N LEU A 122 -1.15 -19.23 -1.50
CA LEU A 122 -0.01 -19.97 -2.06
C LEU A 122 -0.45 -21.21 -2.85
N GLY A 123 -1.51 -21.89 -2.40
CA GLY A 123 -2.07 -23.04 -3.12
C GLY A 123 -2.62 -22.66 -4.49
N HIS A 124 -3.36 -21.53 -4.60
CA HIS A 124 -3.89 -21.07 -5.88
C HIS A 124 -2.84 -20.43 -6.81
N LEU A 125 -1.69 -20.03 -6.27
CA LEU A 125 -0.57 -19.50 -7.04
C LEU A 125 0.40 -20.58 -7.53
N ALA A 126 0.25 -21.83 -7.11
CA ALA A 126 1.12 -22.93 -7.51
C ALA A 126 1.08 -23.12 -9.04
N GLY A 127 2.25 -23.11 -9.67
CA GLY A 127 2.42 -23.26 -11.12
C GLY A 127 2.06 -22.00 -11.94
N VAL A 128 1.63 -20.91 -11.31
CA VAL A 128 1.26 -19.66 -12.01
C VAL A 128 2.49 -18.78 -12.16
N THR A 129 2.84 -18.47 -13.42
CA THR A 129 4.03 -17.67 -13.77
C THR A 129 3.70 -16.35 -14.45
N ASP A 130 2.51 -16.21 -15.02
CA ASP A 130 2.07 -14.98 -15.68
C ASP A 130 1.72 -13.89 -14.65
N PRO A 131 2.30 -12.68 -14.76
CA PRO A 131 2.11 -11.61 -13.78
C PRO A 131 0.66 -11.18 -13.64
N GLU A 132 -0.08 -11.09 -14.74
CA GLU A 132 -1.47 -10.66 -14.72
C GLU A 132 -2.38 -11.74 -14.12
N ALA A 133 -2.08 -13.02 -14.38
CA ALA A 133 -2.77 -14.13 -13.75
C ALA A 133 -2.55 -14.14 -12.23
N LYS A 134 -1.30 -13.91 -11.76
CA LYS A 134 -1.00 -13.76 -10.32
C LYS A 134 -1.81 -12.65 -9.69
N ARG A 135 -1.85 -11.46 -10.29
CA ARG A 135 -2.63 -10.31 -9.81
C ARG A 135 -4.12 -10.63 -9.69
N LYS A 136 -4.70 -11.28 -10.71
CA LYS A 136 -6.11 -11.67 -10.73
C LYS A 136 -6.45 -12.71 -9.66
N ILE A 137 -5.59 -13.70 -9.49
CA ILE A 137 -5.77 -14.73 -8.46
C ILE A 137 -5.73 -14.09 -7.08
N ILE A 138 -4.68 -13.32 -6.77
CA ILE A 138 -4.54 -12.69 -5.46
C ILE A 138 -5.72 -11.75 -5.16
N GLY A 139 -6.12 -10.93 -6.15
CA GLY A 139 -7.27 -10.04 -5.98
C GLY A 139 -8.57 -10.80 -5.74
N ARG A 140 -8.84 -11.86 -6.50
CA ARG A 140 -10.02 -12.70 -6.32
C ARG A 140 -10.04 -13.38 -4.94
N GLU A 141 -8.95 -14.02 -4.56
CA GLU A 141 -8.85 -14.72 -3.27
C GLU A 141 -9.03 -13.77 -2.09
N PHE A 142 -8.47 -12.56 -2.18
CA PHE A 142 -8.66 -11.53 -1.17
C PHE A 142 -10.14 -11.17 -0.99
N VAL A 143 -10.86 -10.99 -2.10
CA VAL A 143 -12.31 -10.73 -2.10
C VAL A 143 -13.08 -11.88 -1.48
N GLU A 144 -12.79 -13.13 -1.85
CA GLU A 144 -13.50 -14.29 -1.35
C GLU A 144 -13.28 -14.51 0.16
N VAL A 145 -12.03 -14.37 0.64
CA VAL A 145 -11.73 -14.46 2.08
C VAL A 145 -12.44 -13.34 2.85
N PHE A 146 -12.33 -12.12 2.37
CA PHE A 146 -13.00 -10.98 3.01
C PHE A 146 -14.52 -11.15 3.01
N LYS A 147 -15.10 -11.60 1.90
CA LYS A 147 -16.54 -11.86 1.77
C LYS A 147 -17.05 -12.92 2.75
N ALA A 148 -16.30 -14.00 2.94
CA ALA A 148 -16.63 -15.04 3.91
C ALA A 148 -16.67 -14.48 5.34
N GLU A 149 -15.66 -13.71 5.74
CA GLU A 149 -15.63 -13.06 7.06
C GLU A 149 -16.73 -12.00 7.22
N ALA A 150 -16.96 -11.19 6.19
CA ALA A 150 -18.03 -10.19 6.20
C ALA A 150 -19.42 -10.82 6.34
N ALA A 151 -19.66 -11.94 5.66
CA ALA A 151 -20.92 -12.69 5.78
C ALA A 151 -21.10 -13.27 7.20
N ARG A 152 -20.03 -13.81 7.80
CA ARG A 152 -20.01 -14.31 9.16
C ARG A 152 -20.34 -13.19 10.16
N LEU A 153 -19.70 -12.03 10.01
CA LEU A 153 -19.93 -10.86 10.85
C LEU A 153 -21.35 -10.28 10.67
N LYS A 154 -21.86 -10.28 9.44
CA LYS A 154 -23.23 -9.85 9.18
C LYS A 154 -24.26 -10.76 9.86
N ALA A 155 -24.00 -12.06 9.92
CA ALA A 155 -24.87 -13.03 10.61
C ALA A 155 -24.84 -12.91 12.15
N GLY A 156 -24.01 -12.03 12.70
CA GLY A 156 -23.90 -11.83 14.14
C GLY A 156 -22.89 -12.76 14.84
N ASP A 157 -22.12 -13.51 14.07
CA ASP A 157 -21.13 -14.47 14.59
C ASP A 157 -19.75 -13.81 14.79
N GLY A 158 -19.65 -12.89 15.72
CA GLY A 158 -18.40 -12.17 15.96
C GLY A 158 -18.37 -11.32 17.23
N GLY A 159 -19.47 -11.29 17.95
CA GLY A 159 -19.61 -10.48 19.15
C GLY A 159 -19.40 -11.27 20.44
N SER A 160 -18.39 -10.89 21.21
CA SER A 160 -18.11 -11.47 22.51
C SER A 160 -19.11 -11.07 23.63
N HIS A 161 -20.14 -10.28 23.36
CA HIS A 161 -20.98 -9.69 24.43
C HIS A 161 -22.47 -9.52 24.09
N GLY A 162 -23.09 -10.40 23.34
CA GLY A 162 -24.57 -10.47 23.24
C GLY A 162 -25.33 -9.24 22.68
N LYS A 163 -24.63 -8.16 22.36
CA LYS A 163 -25.18 -6.93 21.76
C LYS A 163 -24.88 -6.75 20.28
N TYR A 164 -24.09 -7.64 19.70
CA TYR A 164 -23.69 -7.58 18.30
C TYR A 164 -24.89 -7.93 17.41
N LYS A 165 -25.35 -6.96 16.63
CA LYS A 165 -26.53 -7.11 15.72
C LYS A 165 -26.13 -7.53 14.31
N GLY A 166 -24.85 -7.70 14.06
CA GLY A 166 -24.30 -7.94 12.73
C GLY A 166 -24.01 -6.65 11.97
N ALA A 167 -23.02 -6.69 11.08
CA ALA A 167 -22.58 -5.52 10.34
C ALA A 167 -23.62 -5.09 9.28
N GLN A 168 -23.86 -3.80 9.18
CA GLN A 168 -24.72 -3.16 8.20
C GLN A 168 -23.93 -2.32 7.19
N TRP A 169 -22.69 -1.95 7.53
CA TRP A 169 -21.82 -1.08 6.72
C TRP A 169 -20.54 -1.77 6.32
N LEU A 170 -20.14 -1.57 5.08
CA LEU A 170 -18.77 -1.85 4.61
C LEU A 170 -18.03 -0.54 4.42
N ALA A 171 -16.95 -0.35 5.16
CA ALA A 171 -16.08 0.80 4.99
C ALA A 171 -14.95 0.51 3.99
N GLN A 172 -14.61 1.49 3.18
CA GLN A 172 -13.52 1.46 2.21
C GLN A 172 -12.64 2.70 2.32
N GLY A 173 -11.34 2.52 2.13
CA GLY A 173 -10.36 3.60 2.09
C GLY A 173 -10.23 4.24 0.69
N THR A 174 -11.34 4.38 -0.04
CA THR A 174 -11.40 5.06 -1.35
C THR A 174 -10.98 6.51 -1.17
N ILE A 175 -10.08 7.00 -2.03
CA ILE A 175 -9.62 8.39 -2.06
C ILE A 175 -10.04 9.07 -3.36
N TYR A 176 -9.92 10.41 -3.44
CA TYR A 176 -10.40 11.17 -4.60
C TYR A 176 -9.80 10.73 -5.94
N PRO A 177 -8.49 10.43 -6.06
CA PRO A 177 -7.93 9.86 -7.30
C PRO A 177 -8.63 8.58 -7.77
N ASP A 178 -9.01 7.67 -6.86
CA ASP A 178 -9.71 6.43 -7.21
C ASP A 178 -11.10 6.73 -7.80
N VAL A 179 -11.77 7.78 -7.30
CA VAL A 179 -13.06 8.24 -7.81
C VAL A 179 -12.95 8.77 -9.23
N VAL A 180 -11.93 9.59 -9.51
CA VAL A 180 -11.69 10.16 -10.84
C VAL A 180 -11.33 9.06 -11.85
N GLU A 181 -10.46 8.14 -11.49
CA GLU A 181 -10.08 7.00 -12.32
C GLU A 181 -11.31 6.11 -12.65
N SER A 182 -12.18 5.88 -11.67
CA SER A 182 -13.40 5.08 -11.85
C SER A 182 -14.47 5.80 -12.69
N GLY A 183 -14.57 7.13 -12.59
CA GLY A 183 -15.51 7.96 -13.36
C GLY A 183 -15.19 8.00 -14.84
N GLY A 184 -13.92 7.93 -15.22
CA GLY A 184 -13.45 7.88 -16.60
C GLY A 184 -13.81 6.57 -17.33
N ALA A 185 -14.05 5.49 -16.60
CA ALA A 185 -14.42 4.19 -17.18
C ALA A 185 -15.86 4.13 -17.75
N LYS A 186 -16.72 5.12 -17.47
CA LYS A 186 -18.05 5.23 -18.06
C LYS A 186 -18.03 5.69 -19.54
N THR A 187 -16.93 6.25 -20.00
CA THR A 187 -16.68 6.54 -21.41
C THR A 187 -15.88 5.38 -22.00
N LYS A 188 -16.47 4.56 -22.84
CA LYS A 188 -15.99 3.29 -23.46
C LYS A 188 -14.59 3.28 -24.11
N LYS A 189 -13.63 4.11 -23.70
CA LYS A 189 -12.29 4.25 -24.30
C LYS A 189 -11.12 4.15 -23.34
N ALA A 190 -11.33 4.00 -22.04
CA ALA A 190 -10.23 3.79 -21.08
C ALA A 190 -10.28 2.37 -20.56
N THR A 191 -9.24 1.59 -20.83
CA THR A 191 -9.00 0.29 -20.20
C THR A 191 -8.76 0.55 -18.72
N THR A 192 -9.57 -0.02 -17.84
CA THR A 192 -9.46 0.13 -16.38
C THR A 192 -8.09 -0.41 -15.91
N ILE A 193 -7.17 0.49 -15.59
CA ILE A 193 -5.78 0.11 -15.21
C ILE A 193 -5.69 -0.40 -13.78
N LYS A 194 -6.69 -0.15 -12.92
CA LYS A 194 -6.71 -0.60 -11.52
C LYS A 194 -8.02 -1.30 -11.15
N SER A 195 -8.07 -2.60 -11.40
CA SER A 195 -9.16 -3.48 -10.91
C SER A 195 -8.98 -3.91 -9.44
N HIS A 196 -7.93 -3.46 -8.75
CA HIS A 196 -7.48 -4.06 -7.49
C HIS A 196 -7.79 -3.26 -6.22
N HIS A 197 -8.24 -2.01 -6.33
CA HIS A 197 -8.56 -1.16 -5.18
C HIS A 197 -10.05 -1.03 -4.87
N ASN A 198 -10.92 -1.37 -5.81
CA ASN A 198 -12.35 -1.38 -5.59
C ASN A 198 -12.83 -2.82 -5.51
N VAL A 199 -13.29 -3.22 -4.35
CA VAL A 199 -14.09 -4.43 -4.15
C VAL A 199 -15.48 -4.16 -4.77
N GLY A 200 -15.46 -3.78 -6.05
CA GLY A 200 -16.62 -3.31 -6.79
C GLY A 200 -17.75 -4.34 -6.74
N GLY A 201 -18.93 -3.92 -6.28
CA GLY A 201 -20.09 -4.75 -6.14
C GLY A 201 -20.16 -5.59 -4.87
N LEU A 202 -19.13 -5.59 -4.01
CA LEU A 202 -19.16 -6.35 -2.76
C LEU A 202 -20.21 -5.84 -1.77
N PRO A 203 -20.37 -4.51 -1.56
CA PRO A 203 -21.44 -4.00 -0.70
C PRO A 203 -22.82 -4.47 -1.16
N GLU A 204 -23.08 -4.40 -2.46
CA GLU A 204 -24.36 -4.84 -3.05
C GLU A 204 -24.55 -6.34 -2.90
N GLN A 205 -23.55 -7.16 -3.18
CA GLN A 205 -23.61 -8.63 -3.04
C GLN A 205 -23.85 -9.07 -1.60
N LEU A 206 -23.29 -8.35 -0.63
CA LEU A 206 -23.46 -8.61 0.79
C LEU A 206 -24.69 -7.91 1.37
N GLY A 207 -25.35 -7.01 0.62
CA GLY A 207 -26.43 -6.17 1.11
C GLY A 207 -25.99 -5.28 2.27
N LEU A 208 -24.80 -4.69 2.17
CA LEU A 208 -24.22 -3.74 3.09
C LEU A 208 -24.26 -2.33 2.51
N LYS A 209 -24.41 -1.33 3.37
CA LYS A 209 -24.27 0.08 3.02
C LYS A 209 -22.77 0.41 2.88
N LEU A 210 -22.42 1.36 2.03
CA LEU A 210 -21.03 1.77 1.79
C LEU A 210 -20.67 3.01 2.62
N LEU A 211 -19.50 2.97 3.30
CA LEU A 211 -18.91 4.07 4.04
C LEU A 211 -17.53 4.39 3.48
N GLU A 212 -17.35 5.57 2.86
CA GLU A 212 -16.11 6.01 2.23
C GLU A 212 -15.66 7.36 2.82
N PRO A 213 -15.05 7.36 4.00
CA PRO A 213 -14.76 8.61 4.72
C PRO A 213 -13.63 9.44 4.13
N LEU A 214 -12.81 8.88 3.22
CA LEU A 214 -11.67 9.54 2.59
C LEU A 214 -11.91 9.93 1.13
N ARG A 215 -13.14 9.73 0.63
CA ARG A 215 -13.49 9.85 -0.78
C ARG A 215 -13.17 11.19 -1.44
N ASP A 216 -13.20 12.25 -0.65
CA ASP A 216 -12.99 13.63 -1.11
C ASP A 216 -11.54 14.11 -0.91
N LEU A 217 -10.64 13.26 -0.39
CA LEU A 217 -9.27 13.59 -0.03
C LEU A 217 -8.26 13.10 -1.05
N PHE A 218 -7.22 13.92 -1.26
CA PHE A 218 -6.02 13.53 -1.97
C PHE A 218 -5.06 12.74 -1.06
N LYS A 219 -4.10 12.04 -1.66
CA LYS A 219 -3.16 11.18 -0.95
C LYS A 219 -2.37 11.90 0.15
N ASP A 220 -1.96 13.13 -0.13
CA ASP A 220 -1.18 13.92 0.84
C ASP A 220 -2.04 14.36 2.02
N GLU A 221 -3.30 14.73 1.77
CA GLU A 221 -4.28 15.04 2.81
C GLU A 221 -4.61 13.82 3.67
N VAL A 222 -4.70 12.63 3.07
CA VAL A 222 -4.87 11.37 3.82
C VAL A 222 -3.69 11.11 4.74
N ARG A 223 -2.47 11.40 4.32
CA ARG A 223 -1.27 11.28 5.17
C ARG A 223 -1.29 12.26 6.35
N GLU A 224 -1.60 13.54 6.08
CA GLU A 224 -1.75 14.56 7.12
C GLU A 224 -2.84 14.17 8.13
N LEU A 225 -3.99 13.69 7.64
CA LEU A 225 -5.07 13.16 8.46
C LEU A 225 -4.60 11.99 9.33
N GLY A 226 -3.82 11.06 8.77
CA GLY A 226 -3.27 9.93 9.51
C GLY A 226 -2.39 10.37 10.69
N VAL A 227 -1.52 11.35 10.47
CA VAL A 227 -0.69 11.95 11.54
C VAL A 227 -1.56 12.62 12.58
N ALA A 228 -2.57 13.40 12.16
CA ALA A 228 -3.51 14.08 13.08
C ALA A 228 -4.34 13.09 13.92
N LEU A 229 -4.56 11.88 13.42
CA LEU A 229 -5.23 10.78 14.14
C LEU A 229 -4.27 9.97 15.04
N GLY A 230 -2.98 10.32 15.09
CA GLY A 230 -1.98 9.67 15.94
C GLY A 230 -1.36 8.41 15.35
N LEU A 231 -1.51 8.16 14.05
CA LEU A 231 -0.77 7.09 13.39
C LEU A 231 0.72 7.44 13.32
N PRO A 232 1.64 6.47 13.53
CA PRO A 232 3.06 6.72 13.43
C PRO A 232 3.46 7.22 12.03
N PRO A 233 4.37 8.22 11.93
CA PRO A 233 4.87 8.70 10.64
C PRO A 233 5.41 7.57 9.75
N GLU A 234 6.07 6.56 10.33
CA GLU A 234 6.63 5.43 9.61
C GLU A 234 5.55 4.56 8.92
N MET A 235 4.33 4.58 9.44
CA MET A 235 3.18 3.90 8.83
C MET A 235 2.55 4.77 7.74
N VAL A 236 2.46 6.08 7.96
CA VAL A 236 1.78 7.03 7.07
C VAL A 236 2.65 7.37 5.84
N TYR A 237 3.96 7.56 6.03
CA TYR A 237 4.91 7.94 4.98
C TYR A 237 5.73 6.75 4.44
N ARG A 238 5.24 5.53 4.65
CA ARG A 238 5.91 4.35 4.08
C ARG A 238 5.85 4.34 2.56
N HIS A 239 6.84 3.71 1.96
CA HIS A 239 6.86 3.48 0.52
C HIS A 239 5.63 2.68 0.08
N PRO A 240 5.13 2.90 -1.15
CA PRO A 240 4.06 2.09 -1.72
C PRO A 240 4.41 0.60 -1.67
N PHE A 241 3.42 -0.20 -1.29
CA PHE A 241 3.49 -1.65 -1.34
C PHE A 241 2.26 -2.15 -2.09
N PRO A 242 2.43 -2.89 -3.20
CA PRO A 242 1.32 -3.27 -4.05
C PRO A 242 0.38 -4.24 -3.34
N GLY A 243 -0.91 -4.22 -3.71
CA GLY A 243 -1.91 -5.13 -3.14
C GLY A 243 -1.53 -6.62 -3.23
N PRO A 244 -0.95 -7.11 -4.36
CA PRO A 244 -0.45 -8.49 -4.45
C PRO A 244 0.77 -8.80 -3.57
N GLY A 245 1.30 -7.83 -2.85
CA GLY A 245 2.42 -8.01 -1.95
C GLY A 245 3.69 -8.47 -2.66
N LEU A 246 4.43 -9.38 -2.03
CA LEU A 246 5.64 -9.97 -2.60
C LEU A 246 5.36 -10.82 -3.85
N GLY A 247 4.11 -11.17 -4.14
CA GLY A 247 3.74 -12.01 -5.29
C GLY A 247 4.16 -11.42 -6.65
N VAL A 248 4.20 -10.09 -6.78
CA VAL A 248 4.67 -9.37 -7.99
C VAL A 248 6.14 -8.94 -7.90
N ARG A 249 6.83 -9.37 -6.85
CA ARG A 249 8.28 -9.18 -6.66
C ARG A 249 9.05 -10.51 -6.67
N ILE A 250 8.34 -11.61 -6.99
CA ILE A 250 8.91 -12.92 -7.27
C ILE A 250 8.63 -13.21 -8.72
N LEU A 251 9.66 -13.19 -9.58
CA LEU A 251 9.50 -13.47 -10.98
C LEU A 251 9.13 -14.93 -11.19
N GLY A 252 8.15 -15.17 -12.08
CA GLY A 252 7.65 -16.52 -12.34
C GLY A 252 6.80 -17.07 -11.18
N GLU A 253 6.93 -18.35 -10.87
CA GLU A 253 6.11 -19.03 -9.88
C GLU A 253 6.36 -18.52 -8.45
N VAL A 254 5.28 -18.26 -7.73
CA VAL A 254 5.34 -17.86 -6.31
C VAL A 254 5.40 -19.10 -5.43
N LYS A 255 6.48 -19.22 -4.64
CA LYS A 255 6.66 -20.29 -3.65
C LYS A 255 6.90 -19.67 -2.27
N LYS A 256 6.45 -20.37 -1.23
CA LYS A 256 6.69 -19.93 0.16
C LYS A 256 8.18 -19.72 0.45
N GLU A 257 9.03 -20.64 0.00
CA GLU A 257 10.49 -20.53 0.13
C GLU A 257 11.03 -19.24 -0.50
N TYR A 258 10.58 -18.89 -1.69
CA TYR A 258 11.00 -17.67 -2.40
C TYR A 258 10.52 -16.41 -1.68
N ALA A 259 9.27 -16.42 -1.20
CA ALA A 259 8.73 -15.32 -0.40
C ALA A 259 9.49 -15.13 0.90
N ASP A 260 9.88 -16.19 1.59
CA ASP A 260 10.64 -16.14 2.84
C ASP A 260 12.06 -15.60 2.62
N LEU A 261 12.73 -15.98 1.54
CA LEU A 261 14.04 -15.44 1.15
C LEU A 261 13.95 -13.96 0.79
N LEU A 262 12.99 -13.61 -0.06
CA LEU A 262 12.77 -12.24 -0.50
C LEU A 262 12.43 -11.32 0.66
N ARG A 263 11.58 -11.76 1.57
CA ARG A 263 11.13 -10.98 2.75
C ARG A 263 12.32 -10.56 3.62
N ARG A 264 13.26 -11.49 3.85
CA ARG A 264 14.47 -11.21 4.64
C ARG A 264 15.42 -10.27 3.89
N ALA A 265 15.61 -10.47 2.59
CA ALA A 265 16.46 -9.60 1.78
C ALA A 265 15.88 -8.19 1.68
N ASP A 266 14.57 -8.05 1.47
CA ASP A 266 13.85 -6.77 1.44
C ASP A 266 13.97 -6.03 2.78
N ALA A 267 13.80 -6.73 3.90
CA ALA A 267 13.95 -6.17 5.24
C ALA A 267 15.34 -5.57 5.48
N ILE A 268 16.40 -6.29 5.09
CA ILE A 268 17.79 -5.79 5.19
C ILE A 268 17.97 -4.54 4.34
N PHE A 269 17.46 -4.53 3.11
CA PHE A 269 17.58 -3.38 2.22
C PHE A 269 16.89 -2.14 2.80
N ILE A 270 15.65 -2.28 3.25
CA ILE A 270 14.88 -1.18 3.85
C ILE A 270 15.53 -0.68 5.15
N GLU A 271 16.03 -1.58 5.99
CA GLU A 271 16.75 -1.22 7.22
C GLU A 271 18.00 -0.38 6.93
N GLU A 272 18.82 -0.80 5.97
CA GLU A 272 20.02 -0.07 5.62
C GLU A 272 19.72 1.29 4.96
N LEU A 273 18.67 1.41 4.15
CA LEU A 273 18.21 2.70 3.62
C LEU A 273 17.81 3.66 4.75
N ARG A 274 17.16 3.17 5.80
CA ARG A 274 16.75 3.98 6.96
C ARG A 274 17.95 4.39 7.83
N ASN A 275 18.94 3.54 7.93
CA ASN A 275 20.12 3.77 8.76
C ASN A 275 21.20 4.61 8.08
N TRP A 276 21.21 4.66 6.74
CA TRP A 276 22.24 5.40 5.99
C TRP A 276 21.79 6.83 5.70
N ARG A 277 22.54 7.79 6.23
CA ARG A 277 22.22 9.20 6.03
C ARG A 277 23.02 9.78 4.87
N ASP A 278 22.32 10.58 4.08
CA ASP A 278 22.96 11.44 3.08
C ASP A 278 23.69 12.60 3.76
N VAL A 279 24.90 12.85 3.33
CA VAL A 279 25.78 13.85 3.96
C VAL A 279 25.31 15.28 3.71
N GLU A 280 24.73 15.52 2.52
CA GLU A 280 24.33 16.87 2.12
C GLU A 280 22.99 17.28 2.75
N SER A 281 22.00 16.42 2.67
CA SER A 281 20.65 16.72 3.16
C SER A 281 20.42 16.33 4.63
N GLY A 282 21.27 15.48 5.21
CA GLY A 282 21.11 14.89 6.54
C GLY A 282 19.96 13.90 6.65
N LYS A 283 19.19 13.68 5.57
CA LYS A 283 18.07 12.72 5.52
C LYS A 283 18.61 11.30 5.33
N ASN A 284 17.82 10.32 5.74
CA ASN A 284 18.12 8.93 5.41
C ASN A 284 17.72 8.62 3.96
N TRP A 285 18.33 7.58 3.36
CA TRP A 285 18.06 7.22 1.97
C TRP A 285 16.68 6.62 1.75
N TYR A 286 16.01 6.13 2.77
CA TYR A 286 14.62 5.73 2.67
C TYR A 286 13.70 6.92 2.36
N ASP A 287 13.91 8.05 3.04
CA ASP A 287 13.13 9.27 2.82
C ASP A 287 13.50 10.01 1.52
N LEU A 288 14.73 9.77 1.01
CA LEU A 288 15.20 10.34 -0.27
C LEU A 288 14.73 9.52 -1.49
N THR A 289 14.25 8.31 -1.29
CA THR A 289 13.69 7.46 -2.34
C THR A 289 12.17 7.46 -2.26
N SER A 290 11.50 7.37 -3.40
CA SER A 290 10.03 7.34 -3.47
C SER A 290 9.50 5.92 -3.30
N GLN A 291 10.25 4.93 -3.78
CA GLN A 291 9.95 3.51 -3.60
C GLN A 291 11.25 2.70 -3.68
N ALA A 292 11.42 1.77 -2.75
CA ALA A 292 12.55 0.84 -2.72
C ALA A 292 12.11 -0.54 -2.26
N PHE A 293 12.65 -1.58 -2.89
CA PHE A 293 12.33 -2.98 -2.62
C PHE A 293 13.36 -3.93 -3.23
N ALA A 294 13.33 -5.18 -2.77
CA ALA A 294 14.04 -6.28 -3.40
C ALA A 294 13.11 -7.09 -4.31
N VAL A 295 13.68 -7.71 -5.35
CA VAL A 295 13.01 -8.61 -6.30
C VAL A 295 13.72 -9.95 -6.28
N PHE A 296 12.95 -11.04 -6.16
CA PHE A 296 13.49 -12.38 -6.21
C PHE A 296 13.57 -12.90 -7.64
N LEU A 297 14.76 -13.34 -8.03
CA LEU A 297 15.02 -13.94 -9.35
C LEU A 297 15.20 -15.45 -9.15
N PRO A 298 14.28 -16.30 -9.69
CA PRO A 298 14.35 -17.75 -9.53
C PRO A 298 15.42 -18.40 -10.42
N VAL A 299 16.58 -17.76 -10.49
CA VAL A 299 17.75 -18.22 -11.23
C VAL A 299 18.89 -18.49 -10.27
N LYS A 300 19.60 -19.58 -10.45
CA LYS A 300 20.74 -19.94 -9.64
C LYS A 300 22.03 -19.45 -10.24
N SER A 301 22.85 -18.82 -9.42
CA SER A 301 24.18 -18.35 -9.78
C SER A 301 25.25 -19.15 -9.03
N VAL A 302 26.39 -19.33 -9.65
CA VAL A 302 27.53 -19.98 -9.00
C VAL A 302 28.13 -19.03 -7.96
N GLY A 303 28.38 -19.56 -6.79
CA GLY A 303 29.11 -18.91 -5.71
C GLY A 303 30.22 -19.81 -5.17
N VAL A 304 31.07 -19.25 -4.33
CA VAL A 304 32.12 -19.98 -3.61
C VAL A 304 31.96 -19.72 -2.12
N MET A 305 31.84 -20.77 -1.34
CA MET A 305 31.83 -20.71 0.12
C MET A 305 32.89 -21.69 0.66
N GLY A 306 33.96 -21.17 1.29
CA GLY A 306 35.12 -21.98 1.63
C GLY A 306 35.73 -22.59 0.37
N ASP A 307 35.97 -23.91 0.39
CA ASP A 307 36.56 -24.65 -0.74
C ASP A 307 35.52 -25.20 -1.73
N GLY A 308 34.22 -24.94 -1.49
CA GLY A 308 33.11 -25.51 -2.28
C GLY A 308 32.39 -24.52 -3.18
N ARG A 309 31.90 -24.99 -4.34
CA ARG A 309 30.96 -24.25 -5.18
C ARG A 309 29.56 -24.35 -4.60
N THR A 310 28.86 -23.22 -4.57
CA THR A 310 27.43 -23.14 -4.24
C THR A 310 26.61 -22.70 -5.44
N TYR A 311 25.32 -23.06 -5.44
CA TYR A 311 24.37 -22.66 -6.49
C TYR A 311 23.11 -22.14 -5.80
N ASP A 312 23.11 -20.84 -5.55
CA ASP A 312 22.04 -20.16 -4.82
C ASP A 312 21.37 -19.10 -5.68
N TYR A 313 20.28 -18.52 -5.18
CA TYR A 313 19.44 -17.60 -5.92
C TYR A 313 20.04 -16.18 -5.97
N VAL A 314 19.45 -15.39 -6.86
CA VAL A 314 19.81 -13.98 -7.10
C VAL A 314 18.66 -13.10 -6.63
N VAL A 315 18.98 -11.96 -6.06
CA VAL A 315 18.02 -10.87 -5.81
C VAL A 315 18.47 -9.61 -6.52
N ALA A 316 17.51 -8.86 -7.05
CA ALA A 316 17.73 -7.52 -7.57
C ALA A 316 17.21 -6.50 -6.56
N LEU A 317 17.94 -5.41 -6.34
CA LEU A 317 17.49 -4.27 -5.58
C LEU A 317 16.97 -3.21 -6.53
N ARG A 318 15.83 -2.63 -6.21
CA ARG A 318 15.21 -1.54 -6.94
C ARG A 318 14.98 -0.37 -6.01
N ALA A 319 15.48 0.81 -6.35
CA ALA A 319 15.13 2.06 -5.68
C ALA A 319 14.95 3.14 -6.73
N VAL A 320 13.88 3.91 -6.61
CA VAL A 320 13.53 4.96 -7.58
C VAL A 320 13.22 6.27 -6.88
N GLN A 321 13.49 7.35 -7.60
CA GLN A 321 13.07 8.71 -7.26
C GLN A 321 12.05 9.17 -8.28
N THR A 322 10.94 9.69 -7.80
CA THR A 322 9.84 10.20 -8.62
C THR A 322 9.02 11.17 -7.82
N SER A 323 8.30 12.03 -8.51
CA SER A 323 7.37 13.00 -7.92
C SER A 323 5.91 12.66 -8.22
N ASP A 324 5.65 11.96 -9.31
CA ASP A 324 4.29 11.72 -9.82
C ASP A 324 4.01 10.22 -10.10
N PHE A 325 4.99 9.35 -9.96
CA PHE A 325 4.93 7.91 -10.30
C PHE A 325 4.61 7.61 -11.80
N MET A 326 4.47 8.63 -12.62
CA MET A 326 4.32 8.49 -14.07
C MET A 326 5.67 8.29 -14.74
N THR A 327 6.66 9.10 -14.33
CA THR A 327 8.06 8.94 -14.69
C THR A 327 8.88 8.70 -13.43
N ALA A 328 9.95 7.92 -13.53
CA ALA A 328 10.83 7.65 -12.39
C ALA A 328 12.24 7.38 -12.88
N ASP A 329 13.21 7.91 -12.16
CA ASP A 329 14.61 7.57 -12.33
C ASP A 329 15.06 6.61 -11.22
N TRP A 330 16.00 5.74 -11.54
CA TRP A 330 16.65 4.94 -10.51
C TRP A 330 17.43 5.84 -9.54
N ALA A 331 17.42 5.49 -8.27
CA ALA A 331 18.12 6.27 -7.25
C ALA A 331 19.61 5.96 -7.28
N GLU A 332 20.45 6.98 -7.37
CA GLU A 332 21.92 6.85 -7.33
C GLU A 332 22.40 6.61 -5.88
N LEU A 333 22.09 5.41 -5.35
CA LEU A 333 22.50 5.05 -4.00
C LEU A 333 24.02 5.02 -3.84
N PRO A 334 24.57 5.46 -2.69
CA PRO A 334 26.00 5.39 -2.42
C PRO A 334 26.55 3.97 -2.58
N TYR A 335 27.69 3.82 -3.24
CA TYR A 335 28.33 2.50 -3.41
C TYR A 335 28.61 1.82 -2.07
N GLY A 336 28.94 2.57 -1.02
CA GLY A 336 29.11 2.04 0.32
C GLY A 336 27.84 1.42 0.88
N LEU A 337 26.70 2.03 0.64
CA LEU A 337 25.38 1.50 1.02
C LEU A 337 25.07 0.21 0.25
N LEU A 338 25.22 0.22 -1.08
CA LEU A 338 25.01 -0.98 -1.91
C LEU A 338 25.93 -2.13 -1.50
N LYS A 339 27.19 -1.85 -1.21
CA LYS A 339 28.15 -2.84 -0.72
C LYS A 339 27.71 -3.44 0.62
N LYS A 340 27.25 -2.60 1.56
CA LYS A 340 26.79 -3.04 2.88
C LYS A 340 25.54 -3.92 2.77
N VAL A 341 24.55 -3.48 1.99
CA VAL A 341 23.31 -4.24 1.74
C VAL A 341 23.63 -5.59 1.12
N SER A 342 24.42 -5.62 0.05
CA SER A 342 24.83 -6.86 -0.62
C SER A 342 25.55 -7.82 0.32
N SER A 343 26.52 -7.31 1.10
CA SER A 343 27.25 -8.11 2.08
C SER A 343 26.32 -8.70 3.15
N ARG A 344 25.41 -7.91 3.69
CA ARG A 344 24.43 -8.39 4.68
C ARG A 344 23.49 -9.43 4.10
N ILE A 345 22.92 -9.19 2.93
CA ILE A 345 21.98 -10.15 2.29
C ILE A 345 22.68 -11.50 2.08
N ILE A 346 23.88 -11.52 1.51
CA ILE A 346 24.62 -12.75 1.21
C ILE A 346 24.99 -13.51 2.50
N ASN A 347 25.37 -12.80 3.56
CA ASN A 347 25.79 -13.45 4.81
C ASN A 347 24.63 -13.84 5.72
N GLU A 348 23.53 -13.07 5.73
CA GLU A 348 22.41 -13.27 6.66
C GLU A 348 21.26 -14.09 6.04
N VAL A 349 21.11 -14.09 4.70
CA VAL A 349 20.03 -14.80 4.00
C VAL A 349 20.59 -16.00 3.24
N ARG A 350 20.67 -17.14 3.92
CA ARG A 350 21.13 -18.38 3.29
C ARG A 350 20.22 -18.77 2.12
N GLY A 351 20.79 -19.08 0.97
CA GLY A 351 20.09 -19.39 -0.27
C GLY A 351 20.15 -18.24 -1.30
N ILE A 352 20.76 -17.09 -0.95
CA ILE A 352 21.07 -15.99 -1.87
C ILE A 352 22.58 -15.79 -1.87
N ASN A 353 23.22 -15.86 -3.06
CA ASN A 353 24.65 -15.63 -3.22
C ASN A 353 25.00 -14.47 -4.15
N ARG A 354 23.98 -13.79 -4.70
CA ARG A 354 24.20 -12.67 -5.63
C ARG A 354 23.15 -11.60 -5.46
N VAL A 355 23.61 -10.35 -5.43
CA VAL A 355 22.79 -9.15 -5.38
C VAL A 355 23.12 -8.28 -6.59
N THR A 356 22.10 -7.82 -7.31
CA THR A 356 22.19 -6.86 -8.41
C THR A 356 21.43 -5.59 -8.08
N TYR A 357 21.70 -4.50 -8.79
CA TYR A 357 20.99 -3.24 -8.65
C TYR A 357 20.39 -2.83 -10.00
N ASP A 358 19.09 -2.56 -10.03
CA ASP A 358 18.36 -2.17 -11.24
C ASP A 358 18.52 -0.66 -11.50
N VAL A 359 19.21 -0.32 -12.60
CA VAL A 359 19.51 1.05 -13.03
C VAL A 359 18.60 1.51 -14.19
N SER A 360 17.39 0.97 -14.27
CA SER A 360 16.44 1.29 -15.34
C SER A 360 15.51 2.43 -14.94
N SER A 361 15.33 3.39 -15.85
CA SER A 361 14.35 4.48 -15.68
C SER A 361 12.97 4.10 -16.22
N LYS A 362 11.92 4.73 -15.74
CA LYS A 362 10.56 4.64 -16.26
C LYS A 362 10.21 5.92 -17.02
N PRO A 363 9.86 5.88 -18.32
CA PRO A 363 9.96 4.73 -19.21
C PRO A 363 11.40 4.38 -19.58
N PRO A 364 11.73 3.23 -20.24
CA PRO A 364 10.78 2.21 -20.73
C PRO A 364 10.40 1.15 -19.69
N ALA A 365 11.18 1.00 -18.60
CA ALA A 365 10.83 0.06 -17.54
C ALA A 365 9.63 0.57 -16.71
N THR A 366 9.01 -0.31 -15.96
CA THR A 366 8.09 0.04 -14.88
C THR A 366 8.83 0.15 -13.55
N ILE A 367 8.18 0.64 -12.50
CA ILE A 367 8.78 0.66 -11.15
C ILE A 367 8.81 -0.77 -10.60
N GLU A 368 7.64 -1.42 -10.50
CA GLU A 368 7.55 -2.84 -10.18
C GLU A 368 7.99 -3.68 -11.40
N TRP A 369 8.51 -4.88 -11.15
CA TRP A 369 9.00 -5.78 -12.20
C TRP A 369 7.90 -6.64 -12.83
N GLU A 370 6.83 -6.93 -12.07
CA GLU A 370 5.63 -7.65 -12.55
C GLU A 370 4.34 -6.90 -12.22
#